data_64990f635c181bb60b473ac4184c84e8
#
_entry.id   64990f635c181bb60b473ac4184c84e8
#
_cell.length_a   1.000
_cell.length_b   1.000
_cell.length_c   1.000
_cell.angle_alpha   90.00
_cell.angle_beta   90.00
_cell.angle_gamma   90.00
#
_symmetry.space_group_name_H-M   'P 1'
#
loop_
_entity.id
_entity.type
_entity.pdbx_description
1 polymer ?
#
loop_
_entity_poly.entity_id
_entity_poly.type
_entity_poly.pdbx_seq_one_letter_code
_entity_poly.pdbx_strand_id
1 'polypeptide(L)'
;VRFHNTIVKKKLDETDQEILRVLIVELRRRFSSKSKEIFLQFDLKFEDNIVTVPKIGEKKHLLELSIRNAKILKIEHYKQLKFIDPEQHQNRIMLQMKKDLRLKDEPNHIECFDNSNIQGSNPTSACVVFKYGKPSKKDYRHYIIKGVSGPDDYASMEEAVFRRYRRIMDEKLELPKLIIIDGGKGQLSAAIKSLNKLGHKGKIPVLGIAKKLEKLFFPDDPVPLYLDKRSETLKIIQQSRHVSHRVS
;
A
#
# COMPACT_ATOMS: atom_id res chain seq x y z
N VAL A 1 -17.12 36.91 -1.37
CA VAL A 1 -16.35 35.81 -2.03
C VAL A 1 -17.25 34.59 -2.06
N ARG A 2 -17.45 34.00 -3.23
CA ARG A 2 -18.19 32.73 -3.36
C ARG A 2 -17.20 31.61 -3.57
N PHE A 3 -17.32 30.53 -2.80
CA PHE A 3 -16.53 29.32 -2.98
C PHE A 3 -17.35 28.26 -3.72
N HIS A 4 -16.75 27.65 -4.71
CA HIS A 4 -17.32 26.50 -5.39
C HIS A 4 -16.23 25.49 -5.66
N ASN A 5 -16.56 24.23 -5.43
CA ASN A 5 -15.70 23.09 -5.72
C ASN A 5 -16.42 22.13 -6.65
N THR A 6 -15.68 21.56 -7.57
CA THR A 6 -16.19 20.52 -8.48
C THR A 6 -15.15 19.43 -8.64
N ILE A 7 -15.61 18.21 -8.87
CA ILE A 7 -14.77 17.04 -9.12
C ILE A 7 -15.03 16.58 -10.54
N VAL A 8 -13.96 16.50 -11.33
CA VAL A 8 -14.01 16.06 -12.71
C VAL A 8 -13.24 14.76 -12.85
N LYS A 9 -13.83 13.80 -13.57
CA LYS A 9 -13.13 12.58 -13.96
C LYS A 9 -12.33 12.87 -15.22
N LYS A 10 -11.00 12.83 -15.12
CA LYS A 10 -10.08 12.99 -16.25
C LYS A 10 -10.12 11.74 -17.13
N LYS A 11 -10.29 11.92 -18.44
CA LYS A 11 -10.08 10.86 -19.43
C LYS A 11 -8.59 10.72 -19.75
N LEU A 12 -8.18 9.58 -20.30
CA LEU A 12 -6.77 9.27 -20.56
C LEU A 12 -6.08 10.26 -21.50
N ASP A 13 -6.84 10.83 -22.44
CA ASP A 13 -6.32 11.69 -23.51
C ASP A 13 -6.44 13.20 -23.19
N GLU A 14 -6.99 13.58 -22.03
CA GLU A 14 -7.19 14.98 -21.65
C GLU A 14 -6.02 15.53 -20.84
N THR A 15 -5.55 16.71 -21.17
CA THR A 15 -4.55 17.43 -20.38
C THR A 15 -5.18 18.19 -19.22
N ASP A 16 -4.44 18.44 -18.15
CA ASP A 16 -4.92 19.25 -17.02
C ASP A 16 -5.30 20.68 -17.45
N GLN A 17 -4.65 21.21 -18.48
CA GLN A 17 -4.94 22.51 -19.05
C GLN A 17 -6.29 22.56 -19.77
N GLU A 18 -6.61 21.54 -20.56
CA GLU A 18 -7.90 21.43 -21.26
C GLU A 18 -9.06 21.31 -20.28
N ILE A 19 -8.91 20.44 -19.27
CA ILE A 19 -9.92 20.28 -18.22
C ILE A 19 -10.14 21.60 -17.47
N LEU A 20 -9.06 22.28 -17.09
CA LEU A 20 -9.17 23.55 -16.37
C LEU A 20 -9.83 24.64 -17.23
N ARG A 21 -9.55 24.68 -18.53
CA ARG A 21 -10.19 25.61 -19.47
C ARG A 21 -11.71 25.41 -19.49
N VAL A 22 -12.17 24.17 -19.66
CA VAL A 22 -13.61 23.83 -19.67
C VAL A 22 -14.24 24.21 -18.33
N LEU A 23 -13.61 23.89 -17.22
CA LEU A 23 -14.11 24.20 -15.87
C LEU A 23 -14.23 25.71 -15.64
N ILE A 24 -13.27 26.50 -16.08
CA ILE A 24 -13.32 27.96 -15.95
C ILE A 24 -14.52 28.53 -16.72
N VAL A 25 -14.73 28.10 -17.95
CA VAL A 25 -15.86 28.54 -18.75
C VAL A 25 -17.19 28.16 -18.09
N GLU A 26 -17.31 26.93 -17.62
CA GLU A 26 -18.52 26.46 -16.94
C GLU A 26 -18.81 27.24 -15.66
N LEU A 27 -17.78 27.44 -14.79
CA LEU A 27 -17.93 28.18 -13.55
C LEU A 27 -18.29 29.65 -13.81
N ARG A 28 -17.67 30.27 -14.79
CA ARG A 28 -18.00 31.65 -15.18
C ARG A 28 -19.47 31.78 -15.64
N ARG A 29 -19.93 30.87 -16.49
CA ARG A 29 -21.32 30.80 -16.92
C ARG A 29 -22.27 30.60 -15.74
N ARG A 30 -21.99 29.61 -14.88
CA ARG A 30 -22.82 29.26 -13.73
C ARG A 30 -22.99 30.40 -12.72
N PHE A 31 -21.94 31.18 -12.51
CA PHE A 31 -21.95 32.27 -11.54
C PHE A 31 -22.09 33.65 -12.18
N SER A 32 -22.33 33.72 -13.48
CA SER A 32 -22.41 34.96 -14.24
C SER A 32 -21.23 35.90 -13.96
N SER A 33 -20.02 35.33 -13.89
CA SER A 33 -18.81 36.06 -13.52
C SER A 33 -18.36 36.99 -14.62
N LYS A 34 -18.26 38.29 -14.32
CA LYS A 34 -17.75 39.36 -15.21
C LYS A 34 -16.28 39.73 -14.89
N SER A 35 -15.58 38.94 -14.08
CA SER A 35 -14.18 39.21 -13.75
C SER A 35 -13.29 39.19 -14.97
N LYS A 36 -12.46 40.20 -15.14
CA LYS A 36 -11.49 40.30 -16.25
C LYS A 36 -10.21 39.52 -15.96
N GLU A 37 -9.90 39.27 -14.69
CA GLU A 37 -8.67 38.62 -14.27
C GLU A 37 -8.94 37.25 -13.63
N ILE A 38 -8.10 36.25 -13.98
CA ILE A 38 -8.19 34.87 -13.48
C ILE A 38 -6.82 34.50 -12.92
N PHE A 39 -6.78 33.99 -11.68
CA PHE A 39 -5.55 33.54 -11.04
C PHE A 39 -5.43 32.03 -11.15
N LEU A 40 -4.32 31.54 -11.75
CA LEU A 40 -4.05 30.11 -11.95
C LEU A 40 -2.65 29.74 -11.46
N GLN A 41 -2.39 28.43 -11.33
CA GLN A 41 -1.07 27.89 -10.99
C GLN A 41 -0.07 27.88 -12.15
N PHE A 42 -0.57 27.90 -13.36
CA PHE A 42 0.21 27.88 -14.59
C PHE A 42 -0.46 28.78 -15.65
N ASP A 43 0.33 29.17 -16.62
CA ASP A 43 -0.16 30.03 -17.69
C ASP A 43 -1.15 29.27 -18.60
N LEU A 44 -2.26 29.93 -18.91
CA LEU A 44 -3.31 29.41 -19.77
C LEU A 44 -3.87 30.54 -20.61
N LYS A 45 -3.80 30.42 -21.95
CA LYS A 45 -4.33 31.45 -22.83
C LYS A 45 -5.86 31.40 -22.91
N PHE A 46 -6.51 32.53 -22.62
CA PHE A 46 -7.93 32.78 -22.78
C PHE A 46 -8.13 34.01 -23.68
N GLU A 47 -9.05 33.93 -24.60
CA GLU A 47 -9.25 34.99 -25.62
C GLU A 47 -9.70 36.31 -24.99
N ASP A 48 -10.57 36.27 -23.98
CA ASP A 48 -11.19 37.49 -23.39
C ASP A 48 -10.76 37.80 -21.95
N ASN A 49 -9.74 37.11 -21.40
CA ASN A 49 -9.37 37.25 -20.00
C ASN A 49 -7.87 37.29 -19.78
N ILE A 50 -7.46 38.09 -18.81
CA ILE A 50 -6.08 38.13 -18.35
C ILE A 50 -5.87 37.00 -17.35
N VAL A 51 -5.09 35.99 -17.73
CA VAL A 51 -4.64 34.96 -16.81
C VAL A 51 -3.35 35.44 -16.14
N THR A 52 -3.34 35.39 -14.82
CA THR A 52 -2.19 35.79 -14.00
C THR A 52 -1.74 34.61 -13.15
N VAL A 53 -0.44 34.33 -13.15
CA VAL A 53 0.21 33.38 -12.22
C VAL A 53 0.86 34.19 -11.10
N PRO A 54 0.15 34.43 -9.97
CA PRO A 54 0.63 35.32 -8.94
C PRO A 54 1.79 34.66 -8.17
N LYS A 55 2.88 35.42 -8.02
CA LYS A 55 4.09 34.96 -7.29
C LYS A 55 4.15 35.45 -5.84
N ILE A 56 3.55 36.60 -5.53
CA ILE A 56 3.57 37.26 -4.21
C ILE A 56 2.25 37.97 -3.93
N GLY A 57 2.01 38.35 -2.67
CA GLY A 57 0.91 39.20 -2.25
C GLY A 57 -0.45 38.50 -2.16
N GLU A 58 -1.52 39.30 -2.03
CA GLU A 58 -2.90 38.82 -1.79
C GLU A 58 -3.40 37.87 -2.88
N LYS A 59 -3.08 38.16 -4.14
CA LYS A 59 -3.48 37.33 -5.27
C LYS A 59 -2.93 35.90 -5.15
N LYS A 60 -1.67 35.76 -4.71
CA LYS A 60 -1.05 34.47 -4.42
C LYS A 60 -1.74 33.78 -3.24
N HIS A 61 -2.03 34.53 -2.20
CA HIS A 61 -2.71 33.97 -1.02
C HIS A 61 -4.10 33.42 -1.36
N LEU A 62 -4.88 34.12 -2.21
CA LEU A 62 -6.17 33.64 -2.71
C LEU A 62 -6.03 32.36 -3.54
N LEU A 63 -5.02 32.30 -4.40
CA LEU A 63 -4.75 31.09 -5.18
C LEU A 63 -4.38 29.89 -4.28
N GLU A 64 -3.50 30.11 -3.30
CA GLU A 64 -3.10 29.07 -2.34
C GLU A 64 -4.29 28.57 -1.51
N LEU A 65 -5.19 29.48 -1.10
CA LEU A 65 -6.43 29.11 -0.41
C LEU A 65 -7.32 28.21 -1.29
N SER A 66 -7.49 28.58 -2.56
CA SER A 66 -8.25 27.77 -3.52
C SER A 66 -7.66 26.37 -3.70
N ILE A 67 -6.34 26.28 -3.84
CA ILE A 67 -5.61 25.01 -3.95
C ILE A 67 -5.79 24.16 -2.68
N ARG A 68 -5.71 24.76 -1.51
CA ARG A 68 -5.91 24.07 -0.22
C ARG A 68 -7.32 23.49 -0.14
N ASN A 69 -8.32 24.29 -0.48
CA ASN A 69 -9.72 23.85 -0.48
C ASN A 69 -9.97 22.70 -1.46
N ALA A 70 -9.41 22.78 -2.66
CA ALA A 70 -9.49 21.68 -3.63
C ALA A 70 -8.84 20.38 -3.11
N LYS A 71 -7.69 20.47 -2.43
CA LYS A 71 -7.03 19.31 -1.80
C LYS A 71 -7.88 18.70 -0.68
N ILE A 72 -8.49 19.53 0.16
CA ILE A 72 -9.39 19.06 1.23
C ILE A 72 -10.58 18.32 0.62
N LEU A 73 -11.26 18.91 -0.35
CA LEU A 73 -12.39 18.27 -1.03
C LEU A 73 -12.00 16.94 -1.66
N LYS A 74 -10.83 16.88 -2.31
CA LYS A 74 -10.32 15.62 -2.87
C LYS A 74 -10.17 14.54 -1.81
N ILE A 75 -9.61 14.88 -0.64
CA ILE A 75 -9.44 13.96 0.49
C ILE A 75 -10.82 13.49 1.02
N GLU A 76 -11.75 14.42 1.19
CA GLU A 76 -13.11 14.11 1.66
C GLU A 76 -13.85 13.20 0.68
N HIS A 77 -13.77 13.50 -0.61
CA HIS A 77 -14.37 12.67 -1.65
C HIS A 77 -13.79 11.25 -1.65
N TYR A 78 -12.46 11.10 -1.52
CA TYR A 78 -11.84 9.77 -1.39
C TYR A 78 -12.28 9.03 -0.11
N LYS A 79 -12.46 9.75 1.01
CA LYS A 79 -13.02 9.16 2.23
C LYS A 79 -14.45 8.68 2.00
N GLN A 80 -15.31 9.50 1.36
CA GLN A 80 -16.69 9.13 1.05
C GLN A 80 -16.77 7.92 0.12
N LEU A 81 -15.96 7.87 -0.96
CA LEU A 81 -15.90 6.70 -1.84
C LEU A 81 -15.54 5.41 -1.10
N LYS A 82 -14.63 5.49 -0.13
CA LYS A 82 -14.27 4.36 0.73
C LYS A 82 -15.45 3.84 1.57
N PHE A 83 -16.37 4.72 1.98
CA PHE A 83 -17.58 4.35 2.70
C PHE A 83 -18.69 3.86 1.77
N ILE A 84 -18.78 4.41 0.54
CA ILE A 84 -19.83 4.06 -0.41
C ILE A 84 -19.58 2.69 -1.05
N ASP A 85 -18.32 2.39 -1.39
CA ASP A 85 -17.93 1.10 -1.98
C ASP A 85 -16.59 0.60 -1.39
N PRO A 86 -16.66 -0.05 -0.22
CA PRO A 86 -15.48 -0.60 0.44
C PRO A 86 -14.80 -1.72 -0.36
N GLU A 87 -15.56 -2.46 -1.16
CA GLU A 87 -15.06 -3.59 -1.96
C GLU A 87 -14.25 -3.08 -3.15
N GLN A 88 -14.77 -2.11 -3.88
CA GLN A 88 -14.06 -1.47 -5.00
C GLN A 88 -12.75 -0.82 -4.52
N HIS A 89 -12.78 -0.20 -3.33
CA HIS A 89 -11.56 0.36 -2.73
C HIS A 89 -10.51 -0.72 -2.41
N GLN A 90 -10.93 -1.87 -1.86
CA GLN A 90 -10.03 -2.98 -1.56
C GLN A 90 -9.43 -3.58 -2.84
N ASN A 91 -10.27 -3.82 -3.85
CA ASN A 91 -9.81 -4.34 -5.14
C ASN A 91 -8.79 -3.42 -5.80
N ARG A 92 -9.00 -2.10 -5.73
CA ARG A 92 -8.02 -1.10 -6.21
C ARG A 92 -6.68 -1.23 -5.50
N ILE A 93 -6.69 -1.43 -4.18
CA ILE A 93 -5.45 -1.61 -3.40
C ILE A 93 -4.75 -2.92 -3.79
N MET A 94 -5.48 -4.02 -3.95
CA MET A 94 -4.88 -5.30 -4.37
C MET A 94 -4.26 -5.20 -5.77
N LEU A 95 -4.91 -4.52 -6.70
CA LEU A 95 -4.35 -4.23 -8.02
C LEU A 95 -3.08 -3.36 -7.94
N GLN A 96 -3.08 -2.36 -7.07
CA GLN A 96 -1.89 -1.53 -6.84
C GLN A 96 -0.75 -2.35 -6.25
N MET A 97 -1.02 -3.19 -5.23
CA MET A 97 -0.02 -4.08 -4.64
C MET A 97 0.56 -5.06 -5.67
N LYS A 98 -0.28 -5.63 -6.54
CA LYS A 98 0.17 -6.48 -7.64
C LYS A 98 1.19 -5.76 -8.52
N LYS A 99 0.93 -4.51 -8.90
CA LYS A 99 1.83 -3.70 -9.73
C LYS A 99 3.12 -3.34 -9.00
N ASP A 100 3.01 -2.81 -7.78
CA ASP A 100 4.13 -2.33 -6.98
C ASP A 100 5.12 -3.45 -6.65
N LEU A 101 4.59 -4.64 -6.36
CA LEU A 101 5.38 -5.83 -6.00
C LEU A 101 5.67 -6.75 -7.20
N ARG A 102 5.26 -6.38 -8.42
CA ARG A 102 5.46 -7.14 -9.65
C ARG A 102 4.94 -8.58 -9.55
N LEU A 103 3.79 -8.76 -8.86
CA LEU A 103 3.19 -10.07 -8.67
C LEU A 103 2.41 -10.53 -9.90
N LYS A 104 2.32 -11.85 -10.07
CA LYS A 104 1.49 -12.46 -11.13
C LYS A 104 0.00 -12.31 -10.85
N ASP A 105 -0.40 -12.49 -9.59
CA ASP A 105 -1.78 -12.43 -9.13
C ASP A 105 -1.96 -11.33 -8.08
N GLU A 106 -3.22 -10.94 -7.84
CA GLU A 106 -3.56 -10.01 -6.77
C GLU A 106 -3.34 -10.66 -5.40
N PRO A 107 -2.63 -10.00 -4.46
CA PRO A 107 -2.35 -10.56 -3.14
C PRO A 107 -3.55 -10.40 -2.19
N ASN A 108 -4.69 -10.99 -2.55
CA ASN A 108 -5.92 -10.95 -1.75
C ASN A 108 -5.84 -11.75 -0.44
N HIS A 109 -4.88 -12.68 -0.34
CA HIS A 109 -4.55 -13.44 0.86
C HIS A 109 -3.05 -13.32 1.12
N ILE A 110 -2.68 -12.65 2.20
CA ILE A 110 -1.30 -12.39 2.61
C ILE A 110 -1.05 -13.05 3.96
N GLU A 111 0.06 -13.73 4.11
CA GLU A 111 0.56 -14.23 5.40
C GLU A 111 1.87 -13.54 5.75
N CYS A 112 1.99 -13.03 6.98
CA CYS A 112 3.22 -12.40 7.47
C CYS A 112 3.74 -13.16 8.68
N PHE A 113 5.03 -13.53 8.64
CA PHE A 113 5.71 -14.24 9.70
C PHE A 113 6.72 -13.34 10.41
N ASP A 114 6.74 -13.44 11.74
CA ASP A 114 7.73 -12.81 12.60
C ASP A 114 8.16 -13.77 13.71
N ASN A 115 9.43 -13.70 14.10
CA ASN A 115 9.98 -14.47 15.19
C ASN A 115 10.25 -13.57 16.39
N SER A 116 9.94 -14.08 17.58
CA SER A 116 10.27 -13.46 18.86
C SER A 116 11.03 -14.43 19.74
N ASN A 117 12.10 -13.94 20.35
CA ASN A 117 12.91 -14.68 21.33
C ASN A 117 12.94 -13.89 22.63
N ILE A 118 12.33 -14.42 23.69
CA ILE A 118 12.43 -13.84 25.02
C ILE A 118 13.72 -14.35 25.65
N GLN A 119 14.79 -13.54 25.57
CA GLN A 119 16.10 -13.79 26.22
C GLN A 119 16.71 -15.19 25.99
N GLY A 120 16.51 -15.77 24.81
CA GLY A 120 17.08 -17.07 24.44
C GLY A 120 16.30 -18.29 24.93
N SER A 121 15.20 -18.11 25.66
CA SER A 121 14.32 -19.20 26.11
C SER A 121 12.96 -19.12 25.39
N ASN A 122 12.44 -20.30 25.00
CA ASN A 122 11.14 -20.46 24.37
C ASN A 122 10.94 -19.60 23.08
N PRO A 123 11.70 -19.84 22.01
CA PRO A 123 11.50 -19.12 20.76
C PRO A 123 10.09 -19.34 20.24
N THR A 124 9.47 -18.24 19.82
CA THR A 124 8.11 -18.25 19.26
C THR A 124 8.09 -17.63 17.88
N SER A 125 7.10 -17.99 17.08
CA SER A 125 6.85 -17.38 15.78
C SER A 125 5.37 -17.11 15.61
N ALA A 126 5.01 -15.95 15.08
CA ALA A 126 3.66 -15.60 14.73
C ALA A 126 3.46 -15.66 13.22
N CYS A 127 2.29 -16.13 12.80
CA CYS A 127 1.78 -15.99 11.44
C CYS A 127 0.49 -15.19 11.51
N VAL A 128 0.50 -13.98 10.98
CA VAL A 128 -0.70 -13.16 10.86
C VAL A 128 -1.21 -13.18 9.42
N VAL A 129 -2.51 -13.10 9.27
CA VAL A 129 -3.19 -13.24 7.98
C VAL A 129 -3.95 -11.97 7.65
N PHE A 130 -3.78 -11.50 6.42
CA PHE A 130 -4.54 -10.38 5.87
C PHE A 130 -5.32 -10.87 4.64
N LYS A 131 -6.60 -10.53 4.59
CA LYS A 131 -7.47 -10.80 3.44
C LYS A 131 -7.99 -9.48 2.88
N TYR A 132 -7.77 -9.25 1.59
CA TYR A 132 -8.12 -7.99 0.91
C TYR A 132 -7.58 -6.75 1.64
N GLY A 133 -6.34 -6.83 2.13
CA GLY A 133 -5.67 -5.75 2.87
C GLY A 133 -6.15 -5.52 4.30
N LYS A 134 -7.04 -6.37 4.85
CA LYS A 134 -7.55 -6.29 6.23
C LYS A 134 -7.08 -7.46 7.08
N PRO A 135 -6.78 -7.24 8.37
CA PRO A 135 -6.41 -8.30 9.30
C PRO A 135 -7.53 -9.34 9.48
N SER A 136 -7.21 -10.62 9.31
CA SER A 136 -8.12 -11.74 9.57
C SER A 136 -7.70 -12.48 10.84
N LYS A 137 -8.06 -11.94 12.01
CA LYS A 137 -7.61 -12.42 13.32
C LYS A 137 -7.89 -13.89 13.59
N LYS A 138 -9.02 -14.42 13.08
CA LYS A 138 -9.40 -15.84 13.21
C LYS A 138 -8.40 -16.80 12.55
N ASP A 139 -7.67 -16.32 11.55
CA ASP A 139 -6.71 -17.10 10.77
C ASP A 139 -5.28 -16.99 11.32
N TYR A 140 -5.02 -16.16 12.34
CA TYR A 140 -3.72 -16.03 12.96
C TYR A 140 -3.28 -17.33 13.61
N ARG A 141 -1.97 -17.58 13.63
CA ARG A 141 -1.36 -18.72 14.31
C ARG A 141 -0.12 -18.28 15.07
N HIS A 142 0.05 -18.89 16.22
CA HIS A 142 1.23 -18.73 17.07
C HIS A 142 1.91 -20.09 17.20
N TYR A 143 3.22 -20.12 17.04
CA TYR A 143 4.03 -21.34 17.07
C TYR A 143 5.04 -21.25 18.20
N ILE A 144 4.97 -22.17 19.14
CA ILE A 144 6.08 -22.45 20.06
C ILE A 144 7.06 -23.32 19.28
N ILE A 145 8.28 -22.87 19.12
CA ILE A 145 9.34 -23.57 18.39
C ILE A 145 9.91 -24.66 19.30
N LYS A 146 10.01 -25.88 18.80
CA LYS A 146 10.41 -27.05 19.60
C LYS A 146 11.73 -27.66 19.15
N GLY A 147 12.09 -27.54 17.90
CA GLY A 147 13.25 -28.20 17.30
C GLY A 147 14.54 -27.40 17.33
N VAL A 148 14.55 -26.24 17.99
CA VAL A 148 15.69 -25.31 17.95
C VAL A 148 16.25 -25.13 19.35
N SER A 149 17.54 -25.45 19.54
CA SER A 149 18.25 -25.23 20.78
C SER A 149 19.02 -23.92 20.70
N GLY A 150 18.64 -22.92 21.52
CA GLY A 150 19.27 -21.60 21.55
C GLY A 150 18.65 -20.57 20.55
N PRO A 151 19.25 -19.38 20.46
CA PRO A 151 18.73 -18.27 19.66
C PRO A 151 19.07 -18.43 18.17
N ASP A 152 18.39 -19.31 17.48
CA ASP A 152 18.51 -19.49 16.01
C ASP A 152 17.22 -19.04 15.30
N ASP A 153 17.21 -17.79 14.90
CA ASP A 153 16.09 -17.18 14.18
C ASP A 153 15.83 -17.81 12.81
N TYR A 154 16.85 -18.39 12.17
CA TYR A 154 16.69 -19.04 10.86
C TYR A 154 16.01 -20.39 11.00
N ALA A 155 16.46 -21.21 11.94
CA ALA A 155 15.84 -22.49 12.22
C ALA A 155 14.41 -22.32 12.75
N SER A 156 14.16 -21.31 13.57
CA SER A 156 12.82 -20.96 14.06
C SER A 156 11.87 -20.58 12.94
N MET A 157 12.33 -19.75 11.98
CA MET A 157 11.56 -19.39 10.81
C MET A 157 11.30 -20.59 9.90
N GLU A 158 12.30 -21.43 9.68
CA GLU A 158 12.18 -22.66 8.89
C GLU A 158 11.11 -23.58 9.50
N GLU A 159 11.12 -23.80 10.84
CA GLU A 159 10.14 -24.64 11.52
C GLU A 159 8.72 -24.06 11.42
N ALA A 160 8.53 -22.78 11.70
CA ALA A 160 7.23 -22.14 11.69
C ALA A 160 6.57 -22.20 10.31
N VAL A 161 7.33 -21.85 9.26
CA VAL A 161 6.86 -21.89 7.87
C VAL A 161 6.56 -23.33 7.44
N PHE A 162 7.44 -24.27 7.78
CA PHE A 162 7.21 -25.68 7.47
C PHE A 162 5.92 -26.20 8.09
N ARG A 163 5.71 -25.97 9.41
CA ARG A 163 4.49 -26.42 10.12
C ARG A 163 3.23 -25.78 9.56
N ARG A 164 3.28 -24.49 9.20
CA ARG A 164 2.14 -23.79 8.61
C ARG A 164 1.72 -24.41 7.28
N TYR A 165 2.66 -24.55 6.36
CA TYR A 165 2.35 -25.00 5.00
C TYR A 165 2.13 -26.52 4.92
N ARG A 166 2.75 -27.31 5.80
CA ARG A 166 2.41 -28.73 5.96
C ARG A 166 0.96 -28.89 6.37
N ARG A 167 0.51 -28.13 7.37
CA ARG A 167 -0.89 -28.14 7.80
C ARG A 167 -1.85 -27.70 6.69
N ILE A 168 -1.53 -26.65 5.94
CA ILE A 168 -2.33 -26.20 4.80
C ILE A 168 -2.50 -27.34 3.77
N MET A 169 -1.45 -28.09 3.50
CA MET A 169 -1.50 -29.25 2.60
C MET A 169 -2.36 -30.38 3.16
N ASP A 170 -2.13 -30.73 4.42
CA ASP A 170 -2.84 -31.83 5.08
C ASP A 170 -4.36 -31.56 5.18
N GLU A 171 -4.74 -30.29 5.46
CA GLU A 171 -6.12 -29.82 5.55
C GLU A 171 -6.69 -29.38 4.19
N LYS A 172 -5.91 -29.44 3.10
CA LYS A 172 -6.28 -29.00 1.74
C LYS A 172 -6.83 -27.57 1.68
N LEU A 173 -6.23 -26.69 2.47
CA LEU A 173 -6.61 -25.28 2.51
C LEU A 173 -6.00 -24.51 1.32
N GLU A 174 -6.59 -23.34 1.03
CA GLU A 174 -6.07 -22.46 -0.01
C GLU A 174 -4.73 -21.84 0.38
N LEU A 175 -3.77 -21.86 -0.55
CA LEU A 175 -2.47 -21.22 -0.38
C LEU A 175 -2.61 -19.69 -0.42
N PRO A 176 -1.80 -18.95 0.35
CA PRO A 176 -1.76 -17.50 0.23
C PRO A 176 -1.21 -17.06 -1.12
N LYS A 177 -1.54 -15.84 -1.51
CA LYS A 177 -1.05 -15.21 -2.74
C LYS A 177 0.24 -14.41 -2.51
N LEU A 178 0.63 -14.22 -1.25
CA LEU A 178 1.87 -13.54 -0.86
C LEU A 178 2.28 -13.96 0.55
N ILE A 179 3.56 -14.26 0.72
CA ILE A 179 4.17 -14.48 2.03
C ILE A 179 5.14 -13.32 2.30
N ILE A 180 5.03 -12.75 3.50
CA ILE A 180 5.92 -11.70 4.00
C ILE A 180 6.71 -12.27 5.18
N ILE A 181 8.03 -12.11 5.16
CA ILE A 181 8.92 -12.51 6.24
C ILE A 181 9.47 -11.25 6.90
N ASP A 182 9.14 -11.01 8.17
CA ASP A 182 9.76 -9.92 8.94
C ASP A 182 11.18 -10.31 9.33
N GLY A 183 12.07 -10.11 8.38
CA GLY A 183 13.47 -10.46 8.52
C GLY A 183 14.28 -10.22 7.28
N GLY A 184 15.60 -10.28 7.45
CA GLY A 184 16.56 -10.11 6.38
C GLY A 184 16.67 -11.33 5.45
N LYS A 185 17.64 -11.26 4.54
CA LYS A 185 17.89 -12.31 3.53
C LYS A 185 18.04 -13.74 4.12
N GLY A 186 18.61 -13.88 5.32
CA GLY A 186 18.79 -15.18 5.96
C GLY A 186 17.46 -15.84 6.37
N GLN A 187 16.56 -15.07 7.01
CA GLN A 187 15.23 -15.57 7.39
C GLN A 187 14.36 -15.84 6.14
N LEU A 188 14.48 -15.00 5.11
CA LEU A 188 13.83 -15.23 3.81
C LEU A 188 14.31 -16.55 3.20
N SER A 189 15.61 -16.82 3.18
CA SER A 189 16.17 -18.08 2.68
C SER A 189 15.69 -19.30 3.46
N ALA A 190 15.59 -19.19 4.79
CA ALA A 190 15.08 -20.25 5.65
C ALA A 190 13.60 -20.58 5.35
N ALA A 191 12.76 -19.55 5.15
CA ALA A 191 11.37 -19.72 4.74
C ALA A 191 11.25 -20.43 3.38
N ILE A 192 12.05 -20.01 2.40
CA ILE A 192 12.08 -20.64 1.06
C ILE A 192 12.52 -22.09 1.14
N LYS A 193 13.52 -22.43 1.96
CA LYS A 193 13.96 -23.81 2.18
C LYS A 193 12.82 -24.69 2.67
N SER A 194 11.98 -24.19 3.58
CA SER A 194 10.79 -24.92 4.04
C SER A 194 9.75 -25.14 2.93
N LEU A 195 9.47 -24.09 2.15
CA LEU A 195 8.54 -24.20 1.01
C LEU A 195 9.05 -25.17 -0.05
N ASN A 196 10.37 -25.21 -0.30
CA ASN A 196 10.98 -26.14 -1.23
C ASN A 196 10.84 -27.60 -0.76
N LYS A 197 11.05 -27.87 0.55
CA LYS A 197 10.85 -29.21 1.16
C LYS A 197 9.42 -29.72 0.99
N LEU A 198 8.44 -28.80 0.93
CA LEU A 198 7.03 -29.11 0.76
C LEU A 198 6.56 -29.11 -0.72
N GLY A 199 7.47 -28.94 -1.68
CA GLY A 199 7.13 -28.90 -3.10
C GLY A 199 6.40 -27.63 -3.55
N HIS A 200 6.52 -26.56 -2.80
CA HIS A 200 5.94 -25.24 -3.11
C HIS A 200 6.94 -24.23 -3.71
N LYS A 201 8.08 -24.71 -4.21
CA LYS A 201 9.08 -23.85 -4.86
C LYS A 201 8.44 -23.02 -5.99
N GLY A 202 8.54 -21.70 -5.90
CA GLY A 202 8.06 -20.77 -6.93
C GLY A 202 6.53 -20.69 -7.09
N LYS A 203 5.74 -21.43 -6.29
CA LYS A 203 4.27 -21.39 -6.37
C LYS A 203 3.68 -20.15 -5.67
N ILE A 204 4.33 -19.67 -4.63
CA ILE A 204 3.89 -18.54 -3.82
C ILE A 204 4.99 -17.51 -3.83
N PRO A 205 4.71 -16.23 -4.18
CA PRO A 205 5.68 -15.16 -4.01
C PRO A 205 5.99 -14.95 -2.54
N VAL A 206 7.28 -14.81 -2.23
CA VAL A 206 7.79 -14.56 -0.88
C VAL A 206 8.62 -13.30 -0.90
N LEU A 207 8.45 -12.42 0.07
CA LEU A 207 9.32 -11.26 0.25
C LEU A 207 9.77 -11.13 1.71
N GLY A 208 10.99 -10.65 1.89
CA GLY A 208 11.54 -10.29 3.20
C GLY A 208 11.53 -8.79 3.41
N ILE A 209 11.36 -8.34 4.66
CA ILE A 209 11.43 -6.92 5.05
C ILE A 209 12.56 -6.73 6.03
N ALA A 210 13.55 -5.88 5.70
CA ALA A 210 14.58 -5.49 6.67
C ALA A 210 14.12 -4.34 7.57
N LYS A 211 14.34 -4.51 8.89
CA LYS A 211 13.87 -3.59 9.95
C LYS A 211 14.28 -2.12 9.76
N LYS A 212 15.51 -1.83 9.34
CA LYS A 212 16.05 -0.45 9.39
C LYS A 212 15.69 0.49 8.22
N LEU A 213 15.31 0.00 7.04
CA LEU A 213 15.13 0.85 5.87
C LEU A 213 13.89 0.49 5.04
N GLU A 214 13.01 -0.37 5.58
CA GLU A 214 11.82 -0.86 4.86
C GLU A 214 12.16 -1.41 3.46
N LYS A 215 13.37 -1.98 3.34
CA LYS A 215 13.84 -2.64 2.13
C LYS A 215 13.10 -3.95 1.96
N LEU A 216 12.50 -4.12 0.79
CA LEU A 216 11.85 -5.35 0.41
C LEU A 216 12.83 -6.19 -0.41
N PHE A 217 13.00 -7.45 -0.04
CA PHE A 217 13.88 -8.40 -0.72
C PHE A 217 13.03 -9.52 -1.33
N PHE A 218 13.27 -9.80 -2.59
CA PHE A 218 12.77 -11.00 -3.24
C PHE A 218 13.83 -12.11 -3.23
N PRO A 219 13.41 -13.38 -3.31
CA PRO A 219 14.34 -14.48 -3.50
C PRO A 219 15.16 -14.27 -4.78
N ASP A 220 16.43 -14.58 -4.69
CA ASP A 220 17.37 -14.54 -5.82
C ASP A 220 17.57 -13.15 -6.47
N ASP A 221 16.96 -12.09 -5.90
CA ASP A 221 17.19 -10.71 -6.34
C ASP A 221 18.18 -10.00 -5.39
N PRO A 222 19.37 -9.61 -5.89
CA PRO A 222 20.33 -8.88 -5.07
C PRO A 222 19.89 -7.44 -4.76
N VAL A 223 19.00 -6.87 -5.60
CA VAL A 223 18.60 -5.48 -5.52
C VAL A 223 17.31 -5.34 -4.70
N PRO A 224 17.33 -4.60 -3.58
CA PRO A 224 16.12 -4.39 -2.81
C PRO A 224 15.14 -3.46 -3.54
N LEU A 225 13.85 -3.77 -3.42
CA LEU A 225 12.78 -2.90 -3.88
C LEU A 225 12.47 -1.86 -2.81
N TYR A 226 12.32 -0.60 -3.23
CA TYR A 226 11.87 0.51 -2.41
C TYR A 226 10.51 0.99 -2.92
N LEU A 227 9.58 1.16 -2.01
CA LEU A 227 8.25 1.72 -2.31
C LEU A 227 8.16 3.17 -1.83
N ASP A 228 7.30 3.96 -2.46
CA ASP A 228 6.97 5.30 -1.95
C ASP A 228 6.38 5.18 -0.54
N LYS A 229 6.88 6.01 0.39
CA LYS A 229 6.41 6.04 1.79
C LYS A 229 4.91 6.32 1.95
N ARG A 230 4.29 6.92 0.94
CA ARG A 230 2.85 7.21 0.89
C ARG A 230 2.04 6.11 0.24
N SER A 231 2.67 5.09 -0.37
CA SER A 231 1.93 4.02 -1.06
C SER A 231 1.05 3.21 -0.10
N GLU A 232 -0.12 2.82 -0.56
CA GLU A 232 -1.02 1.95 0.21
C GLU A 232 -0.44 0.54 0.34
N THR A 233 0.32 0.11 -0.63
CA THR A 233 1.09 -1.15 -0.60
C THR A 233 2.03 -1.20 0.60
N LEU A 234 2.87 -0.17 0.77
CA LEU A 234 3.80 -0.11 1.89
C LEU A 234 3.08 -0.05 3.24
N LYS A 235 1.96 0.68 3.33
CA LYS A 235 1.15 0.75 4.56
C LYS A 235 0.61 -0.62 4.97
N ILE A 236 0.12 -1.43 4.03
CA ILE A 236 -0.36 -2.79 4.33
C ILE A 236 0.78 -3.68 4.79
N ILE A 237 1.93 -3.62 4.13
CA ILE A 237 3.13 -4.36 4.50
C ILE A 237 3.60 -3.97 5.92
N GLN A 238 3.69 -2.68 6.21
CA GLN A 238 4.04 -2.17 7.54
C GLN A 238 3.02 -2.59 8.61
N GLN A 239 1.73 -2.53 8.28
CA GLN A 239 0.68 -2.96 9.18
C GLN A 239 0.77 -4.46 9.47
N SER A 240 1.02 -5.29 8.46
CA SER A 240 1.16 -6.75 8.65
C SER A 240 2.36 -7.07 9.54
N ARG A 241 3.51 -6.41 9.32
CA ARG A 241 4.69 -6.51 10.17
C ARG A 241 4.42 -6.06 11.61
N HIS A 242 3.78 -4.90 11.77
CA HIS A 242 3.47 -4.37 13.10
C HIS A 242 2.52 -5.28 13.90
N VAL A 243 1.56 -5.89 13.21
CA VAL A 243 0.64 -6.84 13.82
C VAL A 243 1.35 -8.15 14.15
N SER A 244 2.22 -8.69 13.28
CA SER A 244 2.97 -9.92 13.54
C SER A 244 3.89 -9.76 14.76
N HIS A 245 4.58 -8.62 14.85
CA HIS A 245 5.44 -8.30 16.00
C HIS A 245 4.70 -8.19 17.34
N ARG A 246 3.42 -7.82 17.33
CA ARG A 246 2.61 -7.81 18.58
C ARG A 246 2.04 -9.17 18.95
N VAL A 247 1.99 -10.10 18.01
CA VAL A 247 1.44 -11.44 18.19
C VAL A 247 2.55 -12.46 18.48
N SER A 248 3.78 -12.22 18.00
CA SER A 248 4.97 -13.02 18.32
C SER A 248 5.45 -12.77 19.74
#